data_6acefce9e57c4e66663428f06ea347dc
#
_entry.id   6acefce9e57c4e66663428f06ea347dc
#
_cell.length_a   1.000
_cell.length_b   1.000
_cell.length_c   1.000
_cell.angle_alpha   90.00
_cell.angle_beta   90.00
_cell.angle_gamma   90.00
#
_symmetry.space_group_name_H-M   'P 1'
#
loop_
_entity.id
_entity.type
_entity.pdbx_description
1 polymer ?
#
loop_
_entity_poly.entity_id
_entity_poly.type
_entity_poly.pdbx_seq_one_letter_code
_entity_poly.pdbx_strand_id
1 'polypeptide(L)'
;MRKQEILIIESRSDQDIYDGRCEGDTLKRVLQLQGVSAKSIEVVNEKMFIKALNIAKRENIKYIHISAHGFDEGFTLTDGDIVTWRDFDRLAWPILRGKCICFSSCSVGNGVAELFTLHKSFCNAIVAPTRNISWGEGLVAYSAFYHRTQSHEKSSSQNVKVMNHIVGAGTFKLIESPFISRTYTIGAFMNNIF
;
A
#
# COMPACT_ATOMS: atom_id res chain seq x y z
N MET A 1 -10.48 -21.31 -1.38
CA MET A 1 -10.44 -19.84 -1.17
C MET A 1 -9.90 -19.16 -2.41
N ARG A 2 -10.55 -18.09 -2.93
CA ARG A 2 -9.95 -17.26 -3.98
C ARG A 2 -8.74 -16.56 -3.37
N LYS A 3 -7.54 -16.78 -3.93
CA LYS A 3 -6.34 -16.03 -3.56
C LYS A 3 -6.60 -14.53 -3.77
N GLN A 4 -6.33 -13.71 -2.77
CA GLN A 4 -6.47 -12.27 -2.91
C GLN A 4 -5.42 -11.79 -3.91
N GLU A 5 -5.81 -11.00 -4.88
CA GLU A 5 -4.91 -10.41 -5.86
C GLU A 5 -4.35 -9.10 -5.32
N ILE A 6 -3.08 -8.84 -5.64
CA ILE A 6 -2.38 -7.61 -5.29
C ILE A 6 -2.19 -6.83 -6.59
N LEU A 7 -2.56 -5.55 -6.60
CA LEU A 7 -2.20 -4.64 -7.67
C LEU A 7 -1.01 -3.81 -7.24
N ILE A 8 0.07 -3.92 -7.96
CA ILE A 8 1.28 -3.11 -7.81
C ILE A 8 1.22 -2.01 -8.88
N ILE A 9 1.24 -0.77 -8.43
CA ILE A 9 1.31 0.43 -9.27
C ILE A 9 2.69 1.03 -9.05
N GLU A 10 3.52 0.96 -10.07
CA GLU A 10 4.90 1.43 -10.02
C GLU A 10 5.06 2.70 -10.85
N SER A 11 5.73 3.71 -10.28
CA SER A 11 6.11 4.93 -10.98
C SER A 11 7.56 5.26 -10.67
N ARG A 12 8.44 5.06 -11.65
CA ARG A 12 9.89 5.18 -11.52
C ARG A 12 10.37 6.54 -12.03
N SER A 13 11.43 7.09 -11.44
CA SER A 13 12.12 8.24 -12.03
C SER A 13 12.87 7.83 -13.31
N ASP A 14 13.23 8.82 -14.14
CA ASP A 14 14.06 8.59 -15.32
C ASP A 14 15.38 7.91 -14.97
N GLN A 15 15.97 8.25 -13.80
CA GLN A 15 17.19 7.63 -13.33
C GLN A 15 16.98 6.15 -12.96
N ASP A 16 15.85 5.79 -12.33
CA ASP A 16 15.54 4.39 -12.02
C ASP A 16 15.31 3.56 -13.28
N ILE A 17 14.69 4.16 -14.28
CA ILE A 17 14.48 3.54 -15.60
C ILE A 17 15.84 3.28 -16.27
N TYR A 18 16.72 4.29 -16.29
CA TYR A 18 18.05 4.20 -16.87
C TYR A 18 18.90 3.12 -16.16
N ASP A 19 18.86 3.08 -14.83
CA ASP A 19 19.61 2.12 -14.01
C ASP A 19 18.96 0.72 -13.99
N GLY A 20 17.83 0.54 -14.64
CA GLY A 20 17.09 -0.74 -14.65
C GLY A 20 16.48 -1.12 -13.29
N ARG A 21 16.30 -0.17 -12.38
CA ARG A 21 15.65 -0.40 -11.08
C ARG A 21 14.16 -0.59 -11.29
N CYS A 22 13.62 -1.69 -10.79
CA CYS A 22 12.22 -2.06 -10.94
C CYS A 22 11.80 -2.89 -9.72
N GLU A 23 11.23 -2.25 -8.72
CA GLU A 23 10.73 -2.95 -7.53
C GLU A 23 9.44 -3.72 -7.83
N GLY A 24 8.49 -3.07 -8.51
CA GLY A 24 7.16 -3.61 -8.70
C GLY A 24 7.12 -4.91 -9.50
N ASP A 25 7.85 -5.01 -10.61
CA ASP A 25 7.92 -6.27 -11.37
C ASP A 25 8.72 -7.33 -10.61
N THR A 26 9.78 -6.93 -9.89
CA THR A 26 10.56 -7.83 -9.04
C THR A 26 9.70 -8.39 -7.91
N LEU A 27 8.96 -7.55 -7.20
CA LEU A 27 8.04 -7.97 -6.15
C LEU A 27 6.98 -8.92 -6.70
N LYS A 28 6.37 -8.62 -7.85
CA LYS A 28 5.42 -9.51 -8.52
C LYS A 28 6.00 -10.89 -8.75
N ARG A 29 7.23 -10.99 -9.28
CA ARG A 29 7.90 -12.27 -9.53
C ARG A 29 8.14 -13.06 -8.25
N VAL A 30 8.61 -12.39 -7.18
CA VAL A 30 8.79 -13.02 -5.87
C VAL A 30 7.47 -13.52 -5.32
N LEU A 31 6.40 -12.74 -5.41
CA LEU A 31 5.06 -13.13 -4.96
C LEU A 31 4.50 -14.33 -5.74
N GLN A 32 4.73 -14.38 -7.05
CA GLN A 32 4.34 -15.52 -7.88
C GLN A 32 5.03 -16.83 -7.45
N LEU A 33 6.33 -16.78 -7.10
CA LEU A 33 7.05 -17.93 -6.53
C LEU A 33 6.45 -18.40 -5.20
N GLN A 34 5.88 -17.47 -4.43
CA GLN A 34 5.18 -17.76 -3.17
C GLN A 34 3.73 -18.24 -3.41
N GLY A 35 3.29 -18.33 -4.67
CA GLY A 35 1.92 -18.69 -5.03
C GLY A 35 0.90 -17.58 -4.74
N VAL A 36 1.34 -16.34 -4.58
CA VAL A 36 0.50 -15.14 -4.40
C VAL A 36 0.22 -14.52 -5.76
N SER A 37 -1.07 -14.24 -6.04
CA SER A 37 -1.47 -13.57 -7.29
C SER A 37 -1.17 -12.07 -7.21
N ALA A 38 -0.39 -11.56 -8.15
CA ALA A 38 -0.05 -10.14 -8.23
C ALA A 38 -0.01 -9.66 -9.68
N LYS A 39 -0.50 -8.44 -9.92
CA LYS A 39 -0.37 -7.69 -11.17
C LYS A 39 0.52 -6.50 -10.93
N SER A 40 1.42 -6.19 -11.86
CA SER A 40 2.22 -4.96 -11.85
C SER A 40 1.83 -4.11 -13.06
N ILE A 41 1.63 -2.82 -12.82
CA ILE A 41 1.32 -1.83 -13.84
C ILE A 41 2.28 -0.65 -13.63
N GLU A 42 3.06 -0.34 -14.65
CA GLU A 42 3.87 0.87 -14.67
C GLU A 42 3.00 2.06 -15.09
N VAL A 43 3.10 3.15 -14.36
CA VAL A 43 2.36 4.38 -14.63
C VAL A 43 3.33 5.55 -14.75
N VAL A 44 3.13 6.39 -15.74
CA VAL A 44 4.00 7.54 -16.03
C VAL A 44 3.37 8.84 -15.53
N ASN A 45 2.04 8.95 -15.55
CA ASN A 45 1.30 10.17 -15.26
C ASN A 45 -0.03 9.90 -14.56
N GLU A 46 -0.69 10.97 -14.10
CA GLU A 46 -1.98 10.92 -13.41
C GLU A 46 -3.04 10.12 -14.18
N LYS A 47 -3.12 10.30 -15.50
CA LYS A 47 -4.11 9.59 -16.33
C LYS A 47 -3.90 8.07 -16.31
N MET A 48 -2.66 7.60 -16.35
CA MET A 48 -2.34 6.19 -16.25
C MET A 48 -2.58 5.68 -14.82
N PHE A 49 -2.26 6.49 -13.80
CA PHE A 49 -2.52 6.17 -12.40
C PHE A 49 -4.02 5.95 -12.14
N ILE A 50 -4.88 6.85 -12.63
CA ILE A 50 -6.35 6.67 -12.55
C ILE A 50 -6.81 5.38 -13.25
N LYS A 51 -6.24 5.05 -14.42
CA LYS A 51 -6.57 3.79 -15.12
C LYS A 51 -6.20 2.57 -14.27
N ALA A 52 -5.04 2.58 -13.60
CA ALA A 52 -4.61 1.51 -12.71
C ALA A 52 -5.57 1.38 -11.50
N LEU A 53 -5.96 2.48 -10.86
CA LEU A 53 -6.95 2.47 -9.78
C LEU A 53 -8.31 1.90 -10.23
N ASN A 54 -8.76 2.22 -11.45
CA ASN A 54 -10.00 1.66 -12.00
C ASN A 54 -9.93 0.14 -12.23
N ILE A 55 -8.76 -0.41 -12.51
CA ILE A 55 -8.55 -1.87 -12.53
C ILE A 55 -8.78 -2.46 -11.15
N ALA A 56 -8.22 -1.83 -10.10
CA ALA A 56 -8.43 -2.26 -8.72
C ALA A 56 -9.91 -2.26 -8.31
N LYS A 57 -10.69 -1.29 -8.81
CA LYS A 57 -12.13 -1.21 -8.59
C LYS A 57 -12.87 -2.33 -9.32
N ARG A 58 -12.64 -2.46 -10.63
CA ARG A 58 -13.33 -3.42 -11.52
C ARG A 58 -13.10 -4.86 -11.09
N GLU A 59 -11.87 -5.20 -10.70
CA GLU A 59 -11.46 -6.54 -10.33
C GLU A 59 -11.60 -6.81 -8.83
N ASN A 60 -12.10 -5.84 -8.06
CA ASN A 60 -12.28 -5.92 -6.62
C ASN A 60 -11.01 -6.34 -5.87
N ILE A 61 -9.87 -5.82 -6.30
CA ILE A 61 -8.56 -6.09 -5.68
C ILE A 61 -8.51 -5.42 -4.32
N LYS A 62 -8.05 -6.14 -3.31
CA LYS A 62 -8.05 -5.67 -1.91
C LYS A 62 -6.75 -4.99 -1.48
N TYR A 63 -5.62 -5.39 -2.06
CA TYR A 63 -4.30 -4.83 -1.74
C TYR A 63 -3.78 -4.01 -2.91
N ILE A 64 -3.54 -2.74 -2.66
CA ILE A 64 -2.93 -1.81 -3.63
C ILE A 64 -1.55 -1.46 -3.11
N HIS A 65 -0.53 -1.83 -3.86
CA HIS A 65 0.85 -1.50 -3.57
C HIS A 65 1.29 -0.36 -4.50
N ILE A 66 1.76 0.74 -3.93
CA ILE A 66 2.26 1.90 -4.66
C ILE A 66 3.77 1.98 -4.43
N SER A 67 4.53 1.82 -5.51
CA SER A 67 5.98 1.90 -5.54
C SER A 67 6.38 3.15 -6.34
N ALA A 68 6.89 4.17 -5.65
CA ALA A 68 7.25 5.46 -6.23
C ALA A 68 8.21 6.21 -5.32
N HIS A 69 8.86 7.26 -5.80
CA HIS A 69 9.55 8.20 -4.92
C HIS A 69 8.53 8.94 -4.06
N GLY A 70 8.82 9.07 -2.76
CA GLY A 70 7.89 9.67 -1.81
C GLY A 70 8.55 10.63 -0.84
N PHE A 71 7.70 11.40 -0.17
CA PHE A 71 8.03 12.38 0.86
C PHE A 71 6.83 12.56 1.79
N ASP A 72 6.93 13.38 2.81
CA ASP A 72 5.89 13.49 3.85
C ASP A 72 4.52 13.96 3.27
N GLU A 73 4.54 14.83 2.26
CA GLU A 73 3.32 15.44 1.67
C GLU A 73 2.72 14.65 0.50
N GLY A 74 3.41 13.57 0.02
CA GLY A 74 2.92 12.82 -1.12
C GLY A 74 3.95 11.92 -1.79
N PHE A 75 3.79 11.72 -3.10
CA PHE A 75 4.69 10.93 -3.93
C PHE A 75 4.77 11.52 -5.35
N THR A 76 5.79 11.10 -6.11
CA THR A 76 6.07 11.63 -7.46
C THR A 76 5.78 10.58 -8.53
N LEU A 77 5.21 10.99 -9.65
CA LEU A 77 5.06 10.17 -10.85
C LEU A 77 6.28 10.33 -11.79
N THR A 78 6.40 9.45 -12.76
CA THR A 78 7.55 9.42 -13.70
C THR A 78 7.71 10.71 -14.50
N ASP A 79 6.61 11.36 -14.88
CA ASP A 79 6.64 12.65 -15.60
C ASP A 79 7.02 13.86 -14.72
N GLY A 80 7.28 13.63 -13.42
CA GLY A 80 7.63 14.65 -12.46
C GLY A 80 6.44 15.24 -11.71
N ASP A 81 5.22 14.85 -12.04
CA ASP A 81 4.03 15.32 -11.33
C ASP A 81 4.04 14.84 -9.88
N ILE A 82 3.78 15.76 -8.97
CA ILE A 82 3.64 15.50 -7.55
C ILE A 82 2.18 15.20 -7.23
N VAL A 83 1.93 14.05 -6.61
CA VAL A 83 0.61 13.67 -6.11
C VAL A 83 0.58 13.92 -4.60
N THR A 84 0.03 15.06 -4.19
CA THR A 84 -0.20 15.38 -2.77
C THR A 84 -1.30 14.48 -2.17
N TRP A 85 -1.43 14.44 -0.83
CA TRP A 85 -2.51 13.66 -0.20
C TRP A 85 -3.89 14.14 -0.62
N ARG A 86 -4.07 15.43 -0.88
CA ARG A 86 -5.33 15.99 -1.41
C ARG A 86 -5.60 15.57 -2.86
N ASP A 87 -4.56 15.55 -3.70
CA ASP A 87 -4.70 15.04 -5.06
C ASP A 87 -4.98 13.55 -5.05
N PHE A 88 -4.27 12.78 -4.21
CA PHE A 88 -4.52 11.35 -4.08
C PHE A 88 -5.93 11.05 -3.58
N ASP A 89 -6.45 11.83 -2.63
CA ASP A 89 -7.85 11.74 -2.21
C ASP A 89 -8.81 11.97 -3.38
N ARG A 90 -8.62 13.06 -4.12
CA ARG A 90 -9.44 13.39 -5.30
C ARG A 90 -9.44 12.30 -6.36
N LEU A 91 -8.28 11.67 -6.61
CA LEU A 91 -8.11 10.65 -7.63
C LEU A 91 -8.64 9.27 -7.20
N ALA A 92 -8.48 8.94 -5.95
CA ALA A 92 -8.63 7.59 -5.42
C ALA A 92 -9.93 7.37 -4.62
N TRP A 93 -10.54 8.41 -4.09
CA TRP A 93 -11.84 8.32 -3.43
C TRP A 93 -12.98 8.26 -4.47
N PRO A 94 -13.97 7.35 -4.36
CA PRO A 94 -14.12 6.30 -3.34
C PRO A 94 -13.55 4.92 -3.75
N ILE A 95 -12.65 4.86 -4.73
CA ILE A 95 -12.15 3.60 -5.32
C ILE A 95 -11.47 2.74 -4.26
N LEU A 96 -10.72 3.36 -3.35
CA LEU A 96 -9.89 2.66 -2.35
C LEU A 96 -10.65 2.28 -1.08
N ARG A 97 -11.93 2.62 -0.98
CA ARG A 97 -12.75 2.23 0.16
C ARG A 97 -12.75 0.70 0.33
N GLY A 98 -12.50 0.24 1.55
CA GLY A 98 -12.46 -1.19 1.86
C GLY A 98 -11.17 -1.91 1.47
N LYS A 99 -10.16 -1.19 0.95
CA LYS A 99 -8.88 -1.75 0.51
C LYS A 99 -7.77 -1.46 1.55
N CYS A 100 -6.68 -2.21 1.45
CA CYS A 100 -5.44 -1.92 2.15
C CYS A 100 -4.44 -1.32 1.16
N ILE A 101 -3.82 -0.20 1.51
CA ILE A 101 -2.84 0.49 0.69
C ILE A 101 -1.47 0.27 1.31
N CYS A 102 -0.52 -0.14 0.50
CA CYS A 102 0.87 -0.37 0.89
C CYS A 102 1.76 0.56 0.08
N PHE A 103 2.50 1.45 0.73
CA PHE A 103 3.44 2.35 0.07
C PHE A 103 4.87 1.84 0.21
N SER A 104 5.54 1.61 -0.90
CA SER A 104 6.99 1.49 -1.00
C SER A 104 7.54 2.83 -1.52
N SER A 105 7.41 3.86 -0.68
CA SER A 105 7.73 5.25 -1.02
C SER A 105 8.27 5.95 0.22
N CYS A 106 9.42 6.61 0.10
CA CYS A 106 10.15 7.22 1.22
C CYS A 106 9.27 8.17 2.06
N SER A 107 9.33 8.04 3.39
CA SER A 107 8.76 8.98 4.38
C SER A 107 7.25 9.21 4.33
N VAL A 108 6.52 8.67 3.36
CA VAL A 108 5.06 8.91 3.16
C VAL A 108 4.23 8.59 4.40
N GLY A 109 4.73 7.68 5.24
CA GLY A 109 4.09 7.36 6.51
C GLY A 109 3.90 8.55 7.44
N ASN A 110 4.70 9.59 7.34
CA ASN A 110 4.61 10.75 8.24
C ASN A 110 3.36 11.62 7.95
N GLY A 111 2.98 11.77 6.68
CA GLY A 111 1.86 12.64 6.28
C GLY A 111 0.59 11.91 5.82
N VAL A 112 0.67 10.67 5.37
CA VAL A 112 -0.45 9.97 4.71
C VAL A 112 -1.71 9.79 5.58
N ALA A 113 -1.60 9.96 6.90
CA ALA A 113 -2.75 9.97 7.81
C ALA A 113 -3.76 11.09 7.51
N GLU A 114 -3.36 12.14 6.77
CA GLU A 114 -4.23 13.21 6.29
C GLU A 114 -5.44 12.65 5.52
N LEU A 115 -5.27 11.57 4.77
CA LEU A 115 -6.34 10.91 4.03
C LEU A 115 -7.52 10.50 4.93
N PHE A 116 -7.26 10.07 6.17
CA PHE A 116 -8.32 9.76 7.12
C PHE A 116 -8.95 11.00 7.78
N THR A 117 -8.28 12.14 7.69
CA THR A 117 -8.85 13.43 8.07
C THR A 117 -9.83 13.92 7.00
N LEU A 118 -9.47 13.77 5.72
CA LEU A 118 -10.33 14.10 4.58
C LEU A 118 -11.54 13.15 4.53
N HIS A 119 -11.29 11.85 4.56
CA HIS A 119 -12.33 10.81 4.53
C HIS A 119 -12.03 9.69 5.54
N LYS A 120 -12.76 9.63 6.65
CA LYS A 120 -12.56 8.62 7.72
C LYS A 120 -12.58 7.18 7.21
N SER A 121 -13.27 6.91 6.11
CA SER A 121 -13.36 5.59 5.44
C SER A 121 -12.63 5.56 4.10
N PHE A 122 -11.58 6.36 3.93
CA PHE A 122 -10.78 6.42 2.70
C PHE A 122 -10.34 5.02 2.23
N CYS A 123 -9.78 4.25 3.13
CA CYS A 123 -9.44 2.84 2.93
C CYS A 123 -9.56 2.10 4.29
N ASN A 124 -9.27 0.82 4.34
CA ASN A 124 -9.27 0.07 5.61
C ASN A 124 -8.00 0.32 6.40
N ALA A 125 -6.86 0.29 5.75
CA ALA A 125 -5.56 0.48 6.38
C ALA A 125 -4.53 0.96 5.36
N ILE A 126 -3.51 1.64 5.86
CA ILE A 126 -2.33 2.05 5.13
C ILE A 126 -1.10 1.49 5.83
N VAL A 127 -0.20 0.86 5.06
CA VAL A 127 1.14 0.45 5.50
C VAL A 127 2.14 1.31 4.76
N ALA A 128 2.98 2.04 5.49
CA ALA A 128 3.86 3.03 4.89
C ALA A 128 5.14 3.25 5.68
N PRO A 129 6.28 3.54 5.01
CA PRO A 129 7.54 3.83 5.68
C PRO A 129 7.53 5.23 6.29
N THR A 130 8.21 5.37 7.44
CA THR A 130 8.36 6.63 8.19
C THR A 130 9.72 7.30 7.98
N ARG A 131 10.58 6.68 7.17
CA ARG A 131 11.90 7.17 6.78
C ARG A 131 12.18 6.86 5.32
N ASN A 132 13.31 7.31 4.83
CA ASN A 132 13.79 6.87 3.53
C ASN A 132 14.15 5.39 3.59
N ILE A 133 13.71 4.66 2.58
CA ILE A 133 14.00 3.24 2.37
C ILE A 133 14.63 3.04 0.99
N SER A 134 15.50 2.05 0.88
CA SER A 134 15.98 1.58 -0.42
C SER A 134 14.93 0.68 -1.09
N TRP A 135 15.01 0.55 -2.41
CA TRP A 135 14.19 -0.42 -3.17
C TRP A 135 14.32 -1.84 -2.63
N GLY A 136 15.55 -2.22 -2.19
CA GLY A 136 15.80 -3.52 -1.57
C GLY A 136 15.10 -3.71 -0.24
N GLU A 137 15.08 -2.71 0.64
CA GLU A 137 14.34 -2.74 1.91
C GLU A 137 12.83 -2.87 1.68
N GLY A 138 12.29 -2.10 0.71
CA GLY A 138 10.90 -2.20 0.31
C GLY A 138 10.54 -3.61 -0.18
N LEU A 139 11.33 -4.12 -1.13
CA LEU A 139 11.13 -5.45 -1.70
C LEU A 139 11.11 -6.56 -0.64
N VAL A 140 12.10 -6.60 0.25
CA VAL A 140 12.20 -7.65 1.28
C VAL A 140 11.06 -7.54 2.28
N ALA A 141 10.75 -6.32 2.76
CA ALA A 141 9.70 -6.08 3.73
C ALA A 141 8.32 -6.47 3.18
N TYR A 142 7.99 -6.04 1.96
CA TYR A 142 6.69 -6.34 1.35
C TYR A 142 6.57 -7.79 0.86
N SER A 143 7.67 -8.43 0.46
CA SER A 143 7.66 -9.88 0.19
C SER A 143 7.23 -10.67 1.43
N ALA A 144 7.78 -10.33 2.60
CA ALA A 144 7.40 -10.95 3.87
C ALA A 144 5.96 -10.60 4.29
N PHE A 145 5.55 -9.34 4.14
CA PHE A 145 4.20 -8.88 4.47
C PHE A 145 3.14 -9.65 3.70
N TYR A 146 3.24 -9.71 2.37
CA TYR A 146 2.26 -10.38 1.53
C TYR A 146 2.27 -11.90 1.69
N HIS A 147 3.45 -12.50 1.83
CA HIS A 147 3.55 -13.93 2.13
C HIS A 147 2.75 -14.29 3.39
N ARG A 148 2.96 -13.55 4.46
CA ARG A 148 2.27 -13.80 5.75
C ARG A 148 0.77 -13.51 5.68
N THR A 149 0.37 -12.47 4.95
CA THR A 149 -1.05 -12.11 4.78
C THR A 149 -1.81 -13.22 4.05
N GLN A 150 -1.18 -13.86 3.05
CA GLN A 150 -1.83 -14.91 2.24
C GLN A 150 -1.72 -16.29 2.87
N SER A 151 -0.60 -16.59 3.54
CA SER A 151 -0.30 -17.95 4.01
C SER A 151 -0.71 -18.21 5.44
N HIS A 152 -0.77 -17.17 6.28
CA HIS A 152 -0.92 -17.33 7.73
C HIS A 152 -2.11 -16.61 8.34
N GLU A 153 -2.94 -15.93 7.54
CA GLU A 153 -4.12 -15.18 8.01
C GLU A 153 -3.81 -14.23 9.20
N LYS A 154 -2.57 -13.74 9.27
CA LYS A 154 -2.13 -12.85 10.35
C LYS A 154 -2.63 -11.43 10.10
N SER A 155 -2.89 -10.71 11.19
CA SER A 155 -3.30 -9.31 11.12
C SER A 155 -2.22 -8.42 10.49
N SER A 156 -2.64 -7.32 9.84
CA SER A 156 -1.71 -6.34 9.28
C SER A 156 -0.72 -5.81 10.32
N SER A 157 -1.16 -5.62 11.56
CA SER A 157 -0.30 -5.18 12.67
C SER A 157 0.83 -6.17 12.96
N GLN A 158 0.54 -7.48 13.01
CA GLN A 158 1.57 -8.51 13.21
C GLN A 158 2.53 -8.60 12.02
N ASN A 159 2.03 -8.38 10.79
CA ASN A 159 2.86 -8.41 9.60
C ASN A 159 3.79 -7.20 9.52
N VAL A 160 3.33 -6.01 9.91
CA VAL A 160 4.18 -4.80 10.02
C VAL A 160 5.27 -4.95 11.10
N LYS A 161 4.98 -5.63 12.22
CA LYS A 161 6.04 -5.96 13.20
C LYS A 161 7.15 -6.81 12.58
N VAL A 162 6.79 -7.77 11.71
CA VAL A 162 7.80 -8.59 11.01
C VAL A 162 8.59 -7.76 10.00
N MET A 163 7.92 -6.88 9.21
CA MET A 163 8.64 -5.95 8.34
C MET A 163 9.69 -5.16 9.13
N ASN A 164 9.30 -4.57 10.24
CA ASN A 164 10.19 -3.78 11.10
C ASN A 164 11.31 -4.62 11.77
N HIS A 165 11.08 -5.89 11.99
CA HIS A 165 12.14 -6.79 12.46
C HIS A 165 13.20 -7.03 11.38
N ILE A 166 12.79 -7.09 10.11
CA ILE A 166 13.68 -7.35 8.97
C ILE A 166 14.51 -6.12 8.59
N VAL A 167 13.89 -4.93 8.51
CA VAL A 167 14.51 -3.73 7.93
C VAL A 167 14.82 -2.63 8.97
N GLY A 168 14.54 -2.88 10.22
CA GLY A 168 14.78 -1.94 11.33
C GLY A 168 13.50 -1.47 12.00
N ALA A 169 13.55 -1.37 13.32
CA ALA A 169 12.42 -0.98 14.16
C ALA A 169 11.87 0.39 13.78
N GLY A 170 10.53 0.49 13.66
CA GLY A 170 9.84 1.73 13.36
C GLY A 170 9.91 2.18 11.90
N THR A 171 10.56 1.42 11.01
CA THR A 171 10.66 1.77 9.59
C THR A 171 9.29 1.85 8.92
N PHE A 172 8.40 0.91 9.21
CA PHE A 172 7.03 0.90 8.70
C PHE A 172 6.03 1.10 9.82
N LYS A 173 4.94 1.80 9.52
CA LYS A 173 3.77 1.89 10.39
C LYS A 173 2.50 1.42 9.70
N LEU A 174 1.57 0.94 10.52
CA LEU A 174 0.20 0.67 10.14
C LEU A 174 -0.67 1.83 10.62
N ILE A 175 -1.48 2.38 9.72
CA ILE A 175 -2.48 3.39 10.01
C ILE A 175 -3.82 2.79 9.64
N GLU A 176 -4.68 2.54 10.62
CA GLU A 176 -6.00 1.94 10.41
C GLU A 176 -7.08 3.01 10.33
N SER A 177 -8.10 2.74 9.54
CA SER A 177 -9.28 3.60 9.46
C SER A 177 -9.92 3.76 10.84
N PRO A 178 -10.15 5.00 11.30
CA PRO A 178 -10.84 5.23 12.57
C PRO A 178 -12.29 4.70 12.57
N PHE A 179 -12.84 4.40 11.41
CA PHE A 179 -14.18 3.82 11.26
C PHE A 179 -14.21 2.33 11.61
N ILE A 180 -13.15 1.58 11.26
CA ILE A 180 -13.07 0.13 11.52
C ILE A 180 -12.89 -0.15 13.01
N SER A 181 -12.07 0.61 13.72
CA SER A 181 -11.84 0.44 15.15
C SER A 181 -13.13 0.57 15.98
N ARG A 182 -14.07 1.43 15.56
CA ARG A 182 -15.39 1.58 16.23
C ARG A 182 -16.31 0.38 15.99
N THR A 183 -16.26 -0.24 14.82
CA THR A 183 -17.13 -1.38 14.49
C THR A 183 -16.75 -2.64 15.28
N TYR A 184 -15.45 -2.88 15.49
CA TYR A 184 -15.00 -3.99 16.34
C TYR A 184 -15.34 -3.81 17.82
N THR A 185 -15.28 -2.58 18.34
CA THR A 185 -15.65 -2.28 19.73
C THR A 185 -17.13 -2.50 19.98
N ILE A 186 -18.01 -2.13 19.04
CA ILE A 186 -19.45 -2.35 19.14
C ILE A 186 -19.79 -3.85 19.05
N GLY A 187 -19.15 -4.59 18.13
CA GLY A 187 -19.33 -6.05 18.01
C GLY A 187 -18.90 -6.83 19.26
N ALA A 188 -17.80 -6.43 19.91
CA ALA A 188 -17.34 -7.03 21.16
C ALA A 188 -18.28 -6.73 22.35
N PHE A 189 -18.93 -5.57 22.35
CA PHE A 189 -19.93 -5.23 23.38
C PHE A 189 -21.23 -6.02 23.23
N MET A 190 -21.65 -6.30 22.00
CA MET A 190 -22.90 -7.03 21.72
C MET A 190 -22.77 -8.54 22.01
N ASN A 191 -21.57 -9.12 21.90
CA ASN A 191 -21.34 -10.56 22.17
C ASN A 191 -21.20 -10.89 23.67
N ASN A 192 -21.20 -9.91 24.58
CA ASN A 192 -21.14 -10.09 26.02
C ASN A 192 -22.53 -9.89 26.72
N ILE A 193 -23.61 -9.76 25.93
CA ILE A 193 -24.97 -9.53 26.47
C ILE A 193 -25.91 -10.72 26.23
N PHE A 194 -25.40 -11.86 25.74
CA PHE A 194 -26.18 -13.10 25.62
C PHE A 194 -25.46 -14.30 26.26
#